data_3470fc6b37f2b738d04b1bb93335385a
#
_entry.id   3470fc6b37f2b738d04b1bb93335385a
#
_cell.length_a   1.000
_cell.length_b   1.000
_cell.length_c   1.000
_cell.angle_alpha   90.00
_cell.angle_beta   90.00
_cell.angle_gamma   90.00
#
_symmetry.space_group_name_H-M   'P 1'
#
loop_
_entity.id
_entity.type
_entity.pdbx_description
1 polymer ?
#
loop_
_entity_poly.entity_id
_entity_poly.type
_entity_poly.pdbx_seq_one_letter_code
_entity_poly.pdbx_strand_id
1 'polypeptide(L)'
;MSEKATPKVPYSYHTFFFPFLWNDRQRGKGFLQREAFLKCIDKKRWLEDFGYSEINSNDNEFIAQFNQYRYFNRAARNAIYTADGKESVVYNYRYNLASFGKNSSDSKWLNSEKGSNNPARYIISKDGRTVSLAINGIRLKLFNTGIGMLIFELENYDYPDKDDFNWISDRGRRIYMPYMVNGGGCYDCADEITLSYNDKVISTSKLIKSYSKYYNIELAEPIIYLLSNGEYSVTADAQKATDKTMYIEPIIDDRMFVAGYYINKEFASELTEHTDNGYRFLADASQRRISDNKNSAAEWYRAVFVDGGSCSCQSQDMLYDMISEHTYDRWAEYGSLTGISEYSMITVTGSADDYLARNFLTEYVEMMILVLAQRASLLSFERMLSDSAMGKRDICEIQGYYVKFQSQLLLKEVTPQQQGIELYNMLLDNLFIQEQAEEIEKQIEALSVQKSSKSEKRENLILFLLAILGIFDAVNCIADWNVDGGFNWLRFGVSAAISVLAIFLYNNWFKRLIFFVKRLIINIKK
;
A
#
# COMPACT_ATOMS: atom_id res chain seq x y z
N MET A 1 -33.19 -38.44 -1.04
CA MET A 1 -32.24 -37.59 -1.76
C MET A 1 -32.54 -36.19 -1.30
N SER A 2 -31.74 -35.62 -0.42
CA SER A 2 -31.88 -34.21 -0.04
C SER A 2 -31.48 -33.37 -1.27
N GLU A 3 -32.36 -32.54 -1.77
CA GLU A 3 -32.03 -31.49 -2.72
C GLU A 3 -30.85 -30.71 -2.15
N LYS A 4 -29.68 -30.78 -2.79
CA LYS A 4 -28.58 -29.89 -2.50
C LYS A 4 -29.08 -28.49 -2.87
N ALA A 5 -29.34 -27.66 -1.86
CA ALA A 5 -29.67 -26.27 -2.07
C ALA A 5 -28.61 -25.66 -2.99
N THR A 6 -29.04 -25.04 -4.07
CA THR A 6 -28.15 -24.30 -4.98
C THR A 6 -27.43 -23.26 -4.13
N PRO A 7 -26.08 -23.14 -4.22
CA PRO A 7 -25.36 -22.14 -3.42
C PRO A 7 -25.90 -20.75 -3.75
N LYS A 8 -26.26 -19.99 -2.71
CA LYS A 8 -26.74 -18.61 -2.86
C LYS A 8 -25.59 -17.77 -3.44
N VAL A 9 -25.82 -17.09 -4.55
CA VAL A 9 -24.85 -16.15 -5.15
C VAL A 9 -24.90 -14.84 -4.37
N PRO A 10 -23.77 -14.23 -3.99
CA PRO A 10 -23.76 -12.93 -3.36
C PRO A 10 -24.35 -11.84 -4.27
N TYR A 11 -25.03 -10.88 -3.70
CA TYR A 11 -25.45 -9.66 -4.41
C TYR A 11 -24.27 -8.77 -4.74
N SER A 12 -23.28 -8.74 -3.87
CA SER A 12 -22.04 -8.00 -4.11
C SER A 12 -20.85 -8.57 -3.35
N TYR A 13 -19.67 -8.26 -3.87
CA TYR A 13 -18.38 -8.52 -3.23
C TYR A 13 -17.73 -7.19 -2.92
N HIS A 14 -17.12 -7.09 -1.73
CA HIS A 14 -16.38 -5.90 -1.31
C HIS A 14 -15.00 -6.33 -0.83
N THR A 15 -13.97 -5.85 -1.50
CA THR A 15 -12.59 -6.04 -1.04
C THR A 15 -12.07 -4.70 -0.53
N PHE A 16 -11.69 -4.65 0.74
CA PHE A 16 -11.11 -3.46 1.35
C PHE A 16 -9.61 -3.62 1.51
N PHE A 17 -8.84 -2.65 1.03
CA PHE A 17 -7.38 -2.64 1.08
C PHE A 17 -6.91 -1.56 2.05
N PHE A 18 -6.13 -1.96 3.03
CA PHE A 18 -5.48 -1.07 3.99
C PHE A 18 -3.97 -1.07 3.77
N PRO A 19 -3.42 -0.19 2.93
CA PRO A 19 -1.98 0.00 2.81
C PRO A 19 -1.44 0.81 3.99
N PHE A 20 -0.35 0.34 4.57
CA PHE A 20 0.32 1.01 5.67
C PHE A 20 1.83 0.90 5.57
N LEU A 21 2.51 1.92 6.07
CA LEU A 21 3.95 1.90 6.29
C LEU A 21 4.20 1.41 7.71
N TRP A 22 5.07 0.43 7.85
CA TRP A 22 5.54 0.00 9.15
C TRP A 22 6.94 0.56 9.41
N ASN A 23 7.09 1.28 10.53
CA ASN A 23 8.28 2.04 10.83
C ASN A 23 8.88 1.59 12.16
N ASP A 24 10.11 1.08 12.12
CA ASP A 24 10.90 0.83 13.34
C ASP A 24 11.68 2.10 13.69
N ARG A 25 11.10 2.96 14.52
CA ARG A 25 11.73 4.21 14.97
C ARG A 25 13.08 4.00 15.66
N GLN A 26 13.32 2.83 16.24
CA GLN A 26 14.53 2.62 17.04
C GLN A 26 15.79 2.42 16.20
N ARG A 27 15.66 2.05 14.93
CA ARG A 27 16.81 1.67 14.10
C ARG A 27 17.24 2.67 13.03
N GLY A 28 16.47 3.71 12.76
CA GLY A 28 16.82 4.76 11.78
C GLY A 28 17.19 4.25 10.38
N LYS A 29 16.97 2.97 10.10
CA LYS A 29 17.30 2.32 8.85
C LYS A 29 16.03 2.20 8.03
N GLY A 30 16.05 2.83 6.92
CA GLY A 30 14.97 2.84 5.96
C GLY A 30 14.54 1.49 5.49
N PHE A 31 14.10 0.75 4.96
CA PHE A 31 13.64 -0.56 4.60
C PHE A 31 13.83 -1.57 5.72
N LEU A 32 12.74 -1.85 6.32
CA LEU A 32 12.66 -2.64 7.54
C LEU A 32 12.86 -4.11 7.24
N GLN A 33 13.55 -4.75 8.16
CA GLN A 33 13.66 -6.18 8.12
C GLN A 33 12.29 -6.79 8.42
N ARG A 34 11.76 -7.57 7.48
CA ARG A 34 10.54 -8.36 7.59
C ARG A 34 10.41 -9.05 8.96
N GLU A 35 11.52 -9.54 9.53
CA GLU A 35 11.55 -10.21 10.81
C GLU A 35 11.07 -9.33 11.97
N ALA A 36 11.24 -8.01 11.88
CA ALA A 36 10.77 -7.09 12.92
C ALA A 36 9.23 -7.05 12.94
N PHE A 37 8.59 -6.97 11.77
CA PHE A 37 7.13 -7.00 11.68
C PHE A 37 6.57 -8.38 12.02
N LEU A 38 7.22 -9.46 11.61
CA LEU A 38 6.79 -10.82 11.89
C LEU A 38 6.79 -11.18 13.38
N LYS A 39 7.43 -10.37 14.24
CA LYS A 39 7.30 -10.52 15.69
C LYS A 39 5.93 -10.07 16.21
N CYS A 40 5.27 -9.15 15.52
CA CYS A 40 3.98 -8.61 15.94
C CYS A 40 2.83 -9.52 15.56
N ILE A 41 2.89 -10.20 14.43
CA ILE A 41 1.82 -11.09 13.98
C ILE A 41 1.88 -12.46 14.64
N ASP A 42 0.73 -13.05 14.85
CA ASP A 42 0.62 -14.43 15.35
C ASP A 42 0.81 -15.44 14.21
N LYS A 43 1.98 -16.09 14.18
CA LYS A 43 2.33 -17.10 13.17
C LYS A 43 1.42 -18.34 13.16
N LYS A 44 0.63 -18.57 14.21
CA LYS A 44 -0.38 -19.64 14.24
C LYS A 44 -1.66 -19.22 13.53
N ARG A 45 -1.92 -17.90 13.46
CA ARG A 45 -3.10 -17.34 12.83
C ARG A 45 -2.81 -16.90 11.39
N TRP A 46 -1.60 -16.41 11.14
CA TRP A 46 -1.14 -16.00 9.81
C TRP A 46 -0.28 -17.10 9.21
N LEU A 47 -0.79 -17.74 8.16
CA LEU A 47 -0.07 -18.79 7.45
C LEU A 47 0.55 -18.21 6.18
N GLU A 48 1.77 -18.62 5.88
CA GLU A 48 2.42 -18.22 4.64
C GLU A 48 1.63 -18.76 3.44
N ASP A 49 1.37 -17.87 2.49
CA ASP A 49 0.65 -18.18 1.26
C ASP A 49 1.60 -17.94 0.09
N PHE A 50 2.09 -19.00 -0.51
CA PHE A 50 2.96 -18.91 -1.68
C PHE A 50 2.16 -18.56 -2.94
N GLY A 51 0.83 -18.53 -2.86
CA GLY A 51 -0.08 -18.13 -3.94
C GLY A 51 -0.16 -19.13 -5.10
N TYR A 52 0.66 -20.16 -5.09
CA TYR A 52 0.71 -21.21 -6.11
C TYR A 52 1.13 -22.52 -5.46
N SER A 53 0.19 -23.39 -5.17
CA SER A 53 0.45 -24.71 -4.60
C SER A 53 0.63 -25.78 -5.69
N GLU A 54 1.40 -26.82 -5.37
CA GLU A 54 1.58 -27.95 -6.27
C GLU A 54 0.26 -28.65 -6.62
N ILE A 55 0.18 -29.08 -7.84
CA ILE A 55 -0.94 -29.41 -8.69
C ILE A 55 -1.72 -30.64 -8.21
N ASN A 56 -3.03 -30.47 -8.06
CA ASN A 56 -3.98 -31.53 -8.32
C ASN A 56 -4.90 -31.13 -9.49
N SER A 57 -4.67 -31.65 -10.68
CA SER A 57 -5.29 -31.23 -11.94
C SER A 57 -6.82 -31.42 -12.04
N ASN A 58 -7.45 -31.95 -11.01
CA ASN A 58 -8.90 -32.17 -10.94
C ASN A 58 -9.62 -31.19 -10.01
N ASP A 59 -8.93 -30.19 -9.46
CA ASP A 59 -9.51 -29.22 -8.55
C ASP A 59 -9.78 -27.90 -9.29
N ASN A 60 -11.03 -27.44 -9.27
CA ASN A 60 -11.45 -26.18 -9.89
C ASN A 60 -10.72 -24.97 -9.28
N GLU A 61 -10.36 -25.02 -8.00
CA GLU A 61 -9.59 -23.97 -7.33
C GLU A 61 -8.16 -23.90 -7.90
N PHE A 62 -7.55 -25.06 -8.15
CA PHE A 62 -6.26 -25.10 -8.82
C PHE A 62 -6.30 -24.51 -10.24
N ILE A 63 -7.33 -24.84 -11.03
CA ILE A 63 -7.47 -24.28 -12.38
C ILE A 63 -7.57 -22.74 -12.32
N ALA A 64 -8.31 -22.21 -11.36
CA ALA A 64 -8.42 -20.77 -11.18
C ALA A 64 -7.08 -20.13 -10.81
N GLN A 65 -6.33 -20.71 -9.87
CA GLN A 65 -4.98 -20.24 -9.48
C GLN A 65 -3.99 -20.34 -10.64
N PHE A 66 -4.04 -21.42 -11.43
CA PHE A 66 -3.20 -21.57 -12.61
C PHE A 66 -3.50 -20.50 -13.67
N ASN A 67 -4.78 -20.23 -13.94
CA ASN A 67 -5.21 -19.20 -14.89
C ASN A 67 -4.76 -17.82 -14.43
N GLN A 68 -4.95 -17.48 -13.16
CA GLN A 68 -4.46 -16.24 -12.57
C GLN A 68 -2.93 -16.12 -12.71
N TYR A 69 -2.18 -17.18 -12.40
CA TYR A 69 -0.72 -17.19 -12.56
C TYR A 69 -0.30 -16.95 -14.03
N ARG A 70 -1.01 -17.56 -14.98
CA ARG A 70 -0.76 -17.41 -16.42
C ARG A 70 -1.19 -16.07 -16.97
N TYR A 71 -2.14 -15.41 -16.33
CA TYR A 71 -2.62 -14.08 -16.72
C TYR A 71 -1.53 -13.02 -16.65
N PHE A 72 -0.67 -13.10 -15.65
CA PHE A 72 0.38 -12.12 -15.41
C PHE A 72 1.69 -12.45 -16.15
N ASN A 73 2.42 -11.40 -16.56
CA ASN A 73 3.76 -11.55 -17.07
C ASN A 73 4.76 -11.93 -15.95
N ARG A 74 6.00 -12.28 -16.31
CA ARG A 74 7.00 -12.76 -15.34
C ARG A 74 7.36 -11.72 -14.28
N ALA A 75 7.45 -10.45 -14.66
CA ALA A 75 7.81 -9.39 -13.73
C ALA A 75 6.69 -9.19 -12.68
N ALA A 76 5.44 -9.13 -13.13
CA ALA A 76 4.28 -9.03 -12.25
C ALA A 76 4.15 -10.24 -11.30
N ARG A 77 4.42 -11.46 -11.80
CA ARG A 77 4.40 -12.66 -10.93
C ARG A 77 5.36 -12.54 -9.76
N ASN A 78 6.56 -12.00 -9.97
CA ASN A 78 7.53 -11.80 -8.88
C ASN A 78 7.06 -10.78 -7.83
N ALA A 79 6.19 -9.86 -8.21
CA ALA A 79 5.61 -8.85 -7.32
C ALA A 79 4.26 -9.28 -6.70
N ILE A 80 3.63 -10.34 -7.22
CA ILE A 80 2.35 -10.89 -6.73
C ILE A 80 2.57 -12.09 -5.81
N TYR A 81 3.50 -12.98 -6.18
CA TYR A 81 3.72 -14.26 -5.50
C TYR A 81 5.03 -14.27 -4.71
N THR A 82 5.01 -14.91 -3.55
CA THR A 82 6.22 -15.11 -2.74
C THR A 82 7.18 -16.08 -3.46
N ALA A 83 8.45 -15.69 -3.59
CA ALA A 83 9.47 -16.55 -4.19
C ALA A 83 10.02 -17.58 -3.18
N ASP A 84 10.19 -18.82 -3.63
CA ASP A 84 10.76 -19.89 -2.81
C ASP A 84 12.21 -19.61 -2.43
N GLY A 85 12.52 -19.67 -1.14
CA GLY A 85 13.88 -19.75 -0.58
C GLY A 85 14.80 -18.56 -0.87
N LYS A 86 14.29 -17.43 -1.38
CA LYS A 86 15.06 -16.21 -1.72
C LYS A 86 14.40 -14.95 -1.14
N GLU A 87 15.16 -13.85 -1.13
CA GLU A 87 14.55 -12.52 -0.93
C GLU A 87 13.44 -12.32 -1.98
N SER A 88 12.22 -12.13 -1.51
CA SER A 88 11.05 -11.92 -2.34
C SER A 88 10.70 -10.43 -2.38
N VAL A 89 10.08 -9.99 -3.48
CA VAL A 89 9.51 -8.63 -3.59
C VAL A 89 8.33 -8.48 -2.66
N VAL A 90 7.54 -9.55 -2.53
CA VAL A 90 6.36 -9.61 -1.67
C VAL A 90 6.35 -10.91 -0.88
N TYR A 91 5.82 -10.83 0.34
CA TYR A 91 5.53 -11.98 1.19
C TYR A 91 4.04 -11.99 1.48
N ASN A 92 3.39 -13.10 1.14
CA ASN A 92 1.95 -13.27 1.26
C ASN A 92 1.60 -14.11 2.48
N TYR A 93 0.58 -13.67 3.19
CA TYR A 93 0.02 -14.38 4.34
C TYR A 93 -1.50 -14.38 4.22
N ARG A 94 -2.11 -15.48 4.64
CA ARG A 94 -3.56 -15.61 4.78
C ARG A 94 -3.92 -15.88 6.25
N TYR A 95 -4.95 -15.20 6.72
CA TYR A 95 -5.43 -15.39 8.09
C TYR A 95 -6.27 -16.66 8.18
N ASN A 96 -5.97 -17.50 9.18
CA ASN A 96 -6.75 -18.68 9.47
C ASN A 96 -8.05 -18.29 10.20
N LEU A 97 -9.16 -18.17 9.48
CA LEU A 97 -10.45 -17.78 10.05
C LEU A 97 -10.95 -18.76 11.12
N ALA A 98 -10.61 -20.04 11.04
CA ALA A 98 -10.93 -21.03 12.07
C ALA A 98 -10.28 -20.71 13.42
N SER A 99 -9.20 -19.91 13.43
CA SER A 99 -8.55 -19.44 14.67
C SER A 99 -9.41 -18.46 15.47
N PHE A 100 -10.47 -17.90 14.91
CA PHE A 100 -11.47 -17.15 15.65
C PHE A 100 -12.24 -18.02 16.63
N GLY A 101 -12.42 -19.34 16.34
CA GLY A 101 -12.94 -20.34 17.27
C GLY A 101 -11.83 -20.90 18.16
N LYS A 102 -12.10 -21.18 19.43
CA LYS A 102 -11.11 -21.65 20.43
C LYS A 102 -10.49 -23.03 20.15
N ASN A 103 -10.90 -23.76 19.11
CA ASN A 103 -10.41 -25.09 18.77
C ASN A 103 -9.50 -25.05 17.52
N SER A 104 -8.35 -24.42 17.64
CA SER A 104 -7.40 -24.21 16.53
C SER A 104 -6.44 -25.37 16.29
N SER A 105 -6.79 -26.62 16.58
CA SER A 105 -5.95 -27.78 16.30
C SER A 105 -6.09 -28.33 14.88
N ASP A 106 -7.08 -27.92 14.11
CA ASP A 106 -7.28 -28.39 12.74
C ASP A 106 -6.62 -27.46 11.74
N SER A 107 -5.48 -27.92 11.23
CA SER A 107 -4.68 -27.27 10.19
C SER A 107 -5.29 -27.33 8.77
N LYS A 108 -6.53 -27.71 8.62
CA LYS A 108 -7.22 -27.75 7.31
C LYS A 108 -7.97 -26.46 7.06
N TRP A 109 -7.35 -25.61 6.31
CA TRP A 109 -7.81 -24.32 5.78
C TRP A 109 -9.16 -24.34 5.08
N LEU A 110 -9.55 -25.43 4.57
CA LEU A 110 -10.38 -25.55 3.38
C LEU A 110 -11.83 -25.85 3.63
N ASN A 111 -12.25 -25.98 4.87
CA ASN A 111 -13.65 -26.35 5.15
C ASN A 111 -14.33 -25.42 6.15
N SER A 112 -13.95 -24.13 6.21
CA SER A 112 -14.93 -23.15 6.66
C SER A 112 -16.04 -23.14 5.62
N GLU A 113 -17.27 -23.29 6.03
CA GLU A 113 -18.44 -23.19 5.17
C GLU A 113 -18.34 -21.89 4.38
N LYS A 114 -18.06 -21.99 3.06
CA LYS A 114 -18.04 -20.85 2.16
C LYS A 114 -19.48 -20.41 1.91
N GLY A 115 -19.67 -19.12 1.65
CA GLY A 115 -20.97 -18.59 1.28
C GLY A 115 -21.78 -17.99 2.44
N SER A 116 -23.09 -17.95 2.28
CA SER A 116 -24.01 -17.28 3.22
C SER A 116 -23.93 -17.82 4.66
N ASN A 117 -23.51 -19.07 4.83
CA ASN A 117 -23.38 -19.75 6.13
C ASN A 117 -21.99 -19.60 6.76
N ASN A 118 -21.10 -18.80 6.16
CA ASN A 118 -19.77 -18.57 6.72
C ASN A 118 -19.90 -18.02 8.15
N PRO A 119 -19.25 -18.65 9.15
CA PRO A 119 -19.34 -18.22 10.55
C PRO A 119 -18.58 -16.93 10.85
N ALA A 120 -17.63 -16.54 10.00
CA ALA A 120 -16.84 -15.31 10.16
C ALA A 120 -17.57 -14.12 9.53
N ARG A 121 -17.77 -13.05 10.30
CA ARG A 121 -18.53 -11.87 9.87
C ARG A 121 -17.73 -10.59 10.10
N TYR A 122 -17.87 -9.68 9.14
CA TYR A 122 -17.49 -8.27 9.24
C TYR A 122 -18.78 -7.46 9.40
N ILE A 123 -18.95 -6.84 10.55
CA ILE A 123 -20.19 -6.16 10.92
C ILE A 123 -19.93 -4.66 10.99
N ILE A 124 -20.79 -3.88 10.32
CA ILE A 124 -20.74 -2.43 10.26
C ILE A 124 -22.02 -1.91 10.88
N SER A 125 -21.92 -1.05 11.91
CA SER A 125 -23.07 -0.44 12.56
C SER A 125 -22.99 1.09 12.49
N LYS A 126 -24.09 1.76 12.14
CA LYS A 126 -24.23 3.21 12.09
C LYS A 126 -25.67 3.64 12.29
N ASP A 127 -25.92 4.57 13.22
CA ASP A 127 -27.23 5.17 13.48
C ASP A 127 -28.38 4.13 13.65
N GLY A 128 -28.08 3.04 14.35
CA GLY A 128 -29.03 1.94 14.59
C GLY A 128 -29.18 0.94 13.44
N ARG A 129 -28.58 1.19 12.28
CA ARG A 129 -28.47 0.23 11.17
C ARG A 129 -27.25 -0.65 11.38
N THR A 130 -27.41 -1.95 11.18
CA THR A 130 -26.34 -2.94 11.23
C THR A 130 -26.34 -3.80 9.98
N VAL A 131 -25.17 -3.93 9.35
CA VAL A 131 -24.93 -4.76 8.17
C VAL A 131 -23.89 -5.81 8.52
N SER A 132 -24.13 -7.07 8.17
CA SER A 132 -23.25 -8.20 8.45
C SER A 132 -22.84 -8.88 7.15
N LEU A 133 -21.55 -8.86 6.84
CA LEU A 133 -20.98 -9.44 5.63
C LEU A 133 -20.21 -10.71 5.97
N ALA A 134 -20.26 -11.72 5.10
CA ALA A 134 -19.45 -12.92 5.24
C ALA A 134 -17.98 -12.60 4.90
N ILE A 135 -17.04 -13.06 5.72
CA ILE A 135 -15.62 -12.91 5.46
C ILE A 135 -15.13 -14.11 4.65
N ASN A 136 -14.90 -13.94 3.35
CA ASN A 136 -14.32 -14.98 2.50
C ASN A 136 -12.83 -15.18 2.76
N GLY A 137 -12.10 -14.08 3.04
CA GLY A 137 -10.68 -14.12 3.36
C GLY A 137 -10.18 -12.86 4.02
N ILE A 138 -9.07 -13.00 4.75
CA ILE A 138 -8.25 -11.87 5.22
C ILE A 138 -6.83 -12.19 4.80
N ARG A 139 -6.21 -11.28 4.03
CA ARG A 139 -4.84 -11.42 3.53
C ARG A 139 -3.95 -10.31 4.05
N LEU A 140 -2.66 -10.62 4.19
CA LEU A 140 -1.61 -9.66 4.50
C LEU A 140 -0.50 -9.82 3.48
N LYS A 141 -0.14 -8.75 2.80
CA LYS A 141 1.01 -8.69 1.92
C LYS A 141 2.06 -7.74 2.49
N LEU A 142 3.30 -8.19 2.53
CA LEU A 142 4.44 -7.39 2.99
C LEU A 142 5.41 -7.20 1.84
N PHE A 143 5.56 -5.97 1.37
CA PHE A 143 6.47 -5.62 0.29
C PHE A 143 7.86 -5.25 0.83
N ASN A 144 8.89 -5.57 0.06
CA ASN A 144 10.27 -5.24 0.41
C ASN A 144 10.56 -3.73 0.45
N THR A 145 9.63 -2.90 0.01
CA THR A 145 9.64 -1.44 0.14
C THR A 145 9.25 -0.93 1.53
N GLY A 146 8.90 -1.84 2.46
CA GLY A 146 8.43 -1.48 3.81
C GLY A 146 6.92 -1.19 3.88
N ILE A 147 6.19 -1.49 2.83
CA ILE A 147 4.74 -1.36 2.78
C ILE A 147 4.10 -2.69 3.21
N GLY A 148 3.14 -2.61 4.09
CA GLY A 148 2.20 -3.68 4.40
C GLY A 148 0.83 -3.36 3.81
N MET A 149 0.08 -4.39 3.45
CA MET A 149 -1.29 -4.26 2.97
C MET A 149 -2.16 -5.33 3.61
N LEU A 150 -3.10 -4.92 4.45
CA LEU A 150 -4.13 -5.79 5.01
C LEU A 150 -5.36 -5.73 4.11
N ILE A 151 -5.92 -6.88 3.77
CA ILE A 151 -6.97 -7.02 2.76
C ILE A 151 -8.10 -7.82 3.36
N PHE A 152 -9.34 -7.28 3.30
CA PHE A 152 -10.56 -7.98 3.68
C PHE A 152 -11.34 -8.33 2.43
N GLU A 153 -11.66 -9.60 2.23
CA GLU A 153 -12.50 -10.11 1.15
C GLU A 153 -13.87 -10.47 1.71
N LEU A 154 -14.88 -9.69 1.36
CA LEU A 154 -16.22 -9.75 1.96
C LEU A 154 -17.29 -10.07 0.92
N GLU A 155 -18.28 -10.84 1.31
CA GLU A 155 -19.43 -11.25 0.49
C GLU A 155 -20.74 -10.78 1.13
N ASN A 156 -21.59 -10.16 0.32
CA ASN A 156 -22.90 -9.64 0.72
C ASN A 156 -24.03 -10.53 0.17
N TYR A 157 -24.71 -11.23 1.04
CA TYR A 157 -25.80 -12.14 0.69
C TYR A 157 -27.20 -11.62 1.03
N ASP A 158 -27.29 -10.51 1.76
CA ASP A 158 -28.52 -10.11 2.43
C ASP A 158 -29.02 -8.70 2.05
N TYR A 159 -28.17 -7.90 1.40
CA TYR A 159 -28.43 -6.48 1.10
C TYR A 159 -28.34 -6.23 -0.40
N PRO A 160 -29.47 -6.37 -1.17
CA PRO A 160 -29.45 -6.34 -2.63
C PRO A 160 -29.44 -4.94 -3.25
N ASP A 161 -29.84 -3.91 -2.49
CA ASP A 161 -30.10 -2.59 -3.04
C ASP A 161 -28.83 -1.80 -3.34
N LYS A 162 -28.89 -0.91 -4.35
CA LYS A 162 -27.76 -0.03 -4.71
C LYS A 162 -27.34 0.89 -3.57
N ASP A 163 -28.30 1.36 -2.76
CA ASP A 163 -28.00 2.16 -1.58
C ASP A 163 -27.29 1.36 -0.50
N ASP A 164 -27.59 0.06 -0.38
CA ASP A 164 -26.86 -0.85 0.50
C ASP A 164 -25.43 -1.04 0.04
N PHE A 165 -25.22 -1.26 -1.26
CA PHE A 165 -23.90 -1.40 -1.84
C PHE A 165 -23.04 -0.15 -1.58
N ASN A 166 -23.57 1.04 -1.86
CA ASN A 166 -22.87 2.31 -1.64
C ASN A 166 -22.59 2.54 -0.15
N TRP A 167 -23.57 2.25 0.72
CA TRP A 167 -23.43 2.41 2.16
C TRP A 167 -22.37 1.47 2.74
N ILE A 168 -22.34 0.20 2.32
CA ILE A 168 -21.34 -0.78 2.73
C ILE A 168 -19.95 -0.32 2.30
N SER A 169 -19.79 0.07 1.04
CA SER A 169 -18.51 0.51 0.49
C SER A 169 -17.97 1.73 1.23
N ASP A 170 -18.82 2.73 1.51
CA ASP A 170 -18.38 3.94 2.20
C ASP A 170 -18.15 3.74 3.70
N ARG A 171 -19.08 3.12 4.42
CA ARG A 171 -18.98 2.96 5.88
C ARG A 171 -18.02 1.84 6.29
N GLY A 172 -17.93 0.77 5.50
CA GLY A 172 -17.08 -0.38 5.79
C GLY A 172 -15.59 -0.11 5.64
N ARG A 173 -15.20 0.82 4.75
CA ARG A 173 -13.80 1.16 4.50
C ARG A 173 -13.16 2.08 5.54
N ARG A 174 -13.95 2.67 6.44
CA ARG A 174 -13.47 3.69 7.38
C ARG A 174 -13.02 3.05 8.68
N ILE A 175 -11.71 2.99 8.88
CA ILE A 175 -11.05 2.37 10.04
C ILE A 175 -10.38 3.38 10.96
N TYR A 176 -10.41 4.66 10.55
CA TYR A 176 -10.01 5.81 11.33
C TYR A 176 -11.17 6.76 11.49
N MET A 177 -11.04 7.65 12.44
CA MET A 177 -11.91 8.81 12.58
C MET A 177 -11.25 10.02 11.90
N PRO A 178 -11.68 10.38 10.67
CA PRO A 178 -10.99 11.40 9.87
C PRO A 178 -11.30 12.82 10.33
N TYR A 179 -12.56 13.11 10.70
CA TYR A 179 -13.03 14.45 11.05
C TYR A 179 -13.90 14.44 12.29
N MET A 180 -13.69 15.43 13.17
CA MET A 180 -14.62 15.74 14.24
C MET A 180 -15.66 16.75 13.79
N VAL A 181 -16.89 16.54 14.20
CA VAL A 181 -17.97 17.52 14.05
C VAL A 181 -18.25 18.20 15.38
N ASN A 182 -18.92 19.36 15.35
CA ASN A 182 -19.36 20.05 16.54
C ASN A 182 -20.21 19.11 17.41
N GLY A 183 -19.78 18.87 18.64
CA GLY A 183 -20.41 17.92 19.55
C GLY A 183 -19.68 16.58 19.70
N GLY A 184 -18.56 16.37 19.00
CA GLY A 184 -17.66 15.23 19.28
C GLY A 184 -18.04 13.91 18.61
N GLY A 185 -18.69 13.95 17.45
CA GLY A 185 -18.96 12.77 16.61
C GLY A 185 -18.28 12.84 15.25
N CYS A 186 -18.44 11.81 14.43
CA CYS A 186 -18.03 11.78 13.03
C CYS A 186 -19.18 11.31 12.15
N TYR A 187 -19.61 12.15 11.18
CA TYR A 187 -20.71 11.77 10.29
C TYR A 187 -20.38 10.62 9.37
N ASP A 188 -19.12 10.57 8.91
CA ASP A 188 -18.73 9.70 7.82
C ASP A 188 -18.18 8.34 8.26
N CYS A 189 -17.97 8.11 9.55
CA CYS A 189 -17.53 6.83 10.07
C CYS A 189 -18.70 5.94 10.48
N ALA A 190 -18.50 4.64 10.47
CA ALA A 190 -19.33 3.73 11.22
C ALA A 190 -19.25 4.05 12.73
N ASP A 191 -20.32 3.79 13.48
CA ASP A 191 -20.28 3.89 14.94
C ASP A 191 -19.45 2.74 15.52
N GLU A 192 -19.56 1.58 14.89
CA GLU A 192 -18.89 0.37 15.34
C GLU A 192 -18.52 -0.51 14.14
N ILE A 193 -17.30 -1.06 14.16
CA ILE A 193 -16.85 -2.13 13.27
C ILE A 193 -16.48 -3.34 14.12
N THR A 194 -17.05 -4.50 13.79
CA THR A 194 -16.90 -5.72 14.58
C THR A 194 -16.50 -6.90 13.70
N LEU A 195 -15.52 -7.68 14.16
CA LEU A 195 -15.26 -9.03 13.69
C LEU A 195 -15.99 -10.02 14.61
N SER A 196 -16.74 -10.94 14.06
CA SER A 196 -17.38 -12.00 14.82
C SER A 196 -17.17 -13.38 14.19
N TYR A 197 -17.37 -14.43 14.98
CA TYR A 197 -17.28 -15.82 14.55
C TYR A 197 -18.31 -16.66 15.31
N ASN A 198 -19.20 -17.36 14.62
CA ASN A 198 -20.33 -18.07 15.23
C ASN A 198 -21.10 -17.17 16.22
N ASP A 199 -21.48 -15.98 15.78
CA ASP A 199 -22.20 -14.95 16.56
C ASP A 199 -21.47 -14.45 17.82
N LYS A 200 -20.22 -14.85 18.03
CA LYS A 200 -19.38 -14.34 19.12
C LYS A 200 -18.50 -13.19 18.61
N VAL A 201 -18.57 -12.08 19.31
CA VAL A 201 -17.68 -10.95 19.06
C VAL A 201 -16.22 -11.36 19.33
N ILE A 202 -15.36 -11.19 18.33
CA ILE A 202 -13.93 -11.43 18.42
C ILE A 202 -13.19 -10.13 18.74
N SER A 203 -13.53 -9.07 17.99
CA SER A 203 -12.96 -7.74 18.19
C SER A 203 -13.98 -6.71 17.72
N THR A 204 -14.10 -5.62 18.44
CA THR A 204 -14.99 -4.52 18.10
C THR A 204 -14.35 -3.20 18.41
N SER A 205 -14.53 -2.23 17.52
CA SER A 205 -14.09 -0.87 17.68
C SER A 205 -15.27 0.08 17.65
N LYS A 206 -15.40 0.88 18.69
CA LYS A 206 -16.32 2.02 18.70
C LYS A 206 -15.58 3.23 18.17
N LEU A 207 -15.90 3.61 16.95
CA LEU A 207 -15.23 4.72 16.26
C LEU A 207 -15.70 6.09 16.73
N ILE A 208 -16.82 6.14 17.46
CA ILE A 208 -17.29 7.33 18.16
C ILE A 208 -16.73 7.35 19.56
N LYS A 209 -15.59 7.99 19.79
CA LYS A 209 -15.09 8.24 21.14
C LYS A 209 -14.59 9.65 21.33
N SER A 210 -14.78 10.12 22.56
CA SER A 210 -14.27 11.40 23.03
C SER A 210 -12.76 11.49 22.80
N TYR A 211 -12.34 12.42 21.95
CA TYR A 211 -10.93 12.77 21.85
C TYR A 211 -10.48 13.46 23.12
N SER A 212 -9.55 12.85 23.80
CA SER A 212 -8.88 13.51 24.93
C SER A 212 -7.68 14.35 24.47
N LYS A 213 -7.14 14.11 23.26
CA LYS A 213 -5.99 14.87 22.70
C LYS A 213 -6.00 14.83 21.17
N TYR A 214 -5.72 15.96 20.53
CA TYR A 214 -5.70 16.19 19.08
C TYR A 214 -4.69 15.38 18.27
N TYR A 215 -3.85 14.54 18.89
CA TYR A 215 -2.76 13.85 18.22
C TYR A 215 -2.84 12.32 18.29
N ASN A 216 -3.87 11.78 18.92
CA ASN A 216 -3.99 10.34 19.07
C ASN A 216 -4.84 9.79 17.91
N ILE A 217 -4.18 9.35 16.86
CA ILE A 217 -4.80 8.56 15.80
C ILE A 217 -4.95 7.14 16.34
N GLU A 218 -6.17 6.69 16.52
CA GLU A 218 -6.47 5.32 16.94
C GLU A 218 -6.93 4.50 15.73
N LEU A 219 -6.30 3.34 15.55
CA LEU A 219 -6.76 2.32 14.61
C LEU A 219 -7.99 1.63 15.15
N ALA A 220 -8.86 1.18 14.27
CA ALA A 220 -9.93 0.27 14.64
C ALA A 220 -9.35 -0.99 15.31
N GLU A 221 -9.92 -1.39 16.45
CA GLU A 221 -9.49 -2.58 17.21
C GLU A 221 -9.39 -3.86 16.36
N PRO A 222 -10.27 -4.12 15.36
CA PRO A 222 -10.10 -5.25 14.43
C PRO A 222 -8.75 -5.27 13.73
N ILE A 223 -8.20 -4.12 13.33
CA ILE A 223 -6.87 -4.04 12.69
C ILE A 223 -5.78 -4.38 13.71
N ILE A 224 -5.87 -3.77 14.91
CA ILE A 224 -4.91 -4.04 16.01
C ILE A 224 -4.95 -5.53 16.37
N TYR A 225 -6.13 -6.11 16.51
CA TYR A 225 -6.31 -7.53 16.83
C TYR A 225 -5.65 -8.46 15.80
N LEU A 226 -5.85 -8.18 14.51
CA LEU A 226 -5.29 -9.00 13.43
C LEU A 226 -3.76 -8.90 13.35
N LEU A 227 -3.20 -7.70 13.59
CA LEU A 227 -1.77 -7.44 13.47
C LEU A 227 -1.01 -7.56 14.80
N SER A 228 -1.62 -8.15 15.84
CA SER A 228 -1.03 -8.34 17.17
C SER A 228 -1.08 -9.81 17.59
N ASN A 229 -0.18 -10.22 18.50
CA ASN A 229 -0.08 -11.61 18.99
C ASN A 229 -0.24 -11.77 20.49
N GLY A 230 -0.64 -10.71 21.19
CA GLY A 230 -0.79 -10.72 22.66
C GLY A 230 0.47 -10.32 23.42
N GLU A 231 1.68 -10.58 22.91
CA GLU A 231 2.94 -10.08 23.46
C GLU A 231 3.37 -8.77 22.78
N TYR A 232 3.21 -8.70 21.48
CA TYR A 232 3.49 -7.54 20.64
C TYR A 232 2.19 -7.03 20.03
N SER A 233 2.09 -5.72 19.88
CA SER A 233 0.94 -5.04 19.29
C SER A 233 1.36 -4.01 18.25
N VAL A 234 0.38 -3.45 17.55
CA VAL A 234 0.58 -2.33 16.63
C VAL A 234 -0.18 -1.09 17.11
N THR A 235 0.32 0.08 16.76
CA THR A 235 -0.34 1.36 17.05
C THR A 235 -0.10 2.34 15.90
N ALA A 236 -1.06 3.20 15.62
CA ALA A 236 -0.85 4.35 14.75
C ALA A 236 -0.49 5.64 15.53
N ASP A 237 -0.46 5.58 16.86
CA ASP A 237 0.01 6.67 17.70
C ASP A 237 1.52 6.53 17.94
N ALA A 238 2.27 7.40 17.31
CA ALA A 238 3.71 7.41 17.40
C ALA A 238 4.25 7.61 18.85
N GLN A 239 3.45 8.18 19.76
CA GLN A 239 3.83 8.37 21.15
C GLN A 239 3.63 7.10 21.98
N LYS A 240 2.77 6.19 21.52
CA LYS A 240 2.52 4.87 22.17
C LYS A 240 3.46 3.78 21.67
N ALA A 241 4.32 4.06 20.67
CA ALA A 241 5.29 3.11 20.15
C ALA A 241 6.34 2.76 21.21
N THR A 242 6.56 1.46 21.45
CA THR A 242 7.51 0.88 22.42
C THR A 242 8.24 -0.29 21.78
N ASP A 243 9.13 -0.95 22.53
CA ASP A 243 9.80 -2.19 22.08
C ASP A 243 8.82 -3.34 21.77
N LYS A 244 7.62 -3.30 22.34
CA LYS A 244 6.56 -4.29 22.16
C LYS A 244 5.35 -3.76 21.35
N THR A 245 5.35 -2.49 21.01
CA THR A 245 4.26 -1.86 20.26
C THR A 245 4.82 -1.15 19.05
N MET A 246 4.66 -1.78 17.86
CA MET A 246 5.17 -1.26 16.61
C MET A 246 4.28 -0.14 16.10
N TYR A 247 4.91 0.94 15.67
CA TYR A 247 4.22 2.01 14.96
C TYR A 247 3.94 1.59 13.51
N ILE A 248 2.68 1.64 13.11
CA ILE A 248 2.25 1.54 11.71
C ILE A 248 1.54 2.82 11.31
N GLU A 249 1.65 3.18 10.05
CA GLU A 249 1.08 4.41 9.55
C GLU A 249 0.31 4.16 8.25
N PRO A 250 -1.00 4.49 8.17
CA PRO A 250 -1.72 4.52 6.90
C PRO A 250 -1.03 5.51 5.98
N ILE A 251 -0.86 5.14 4.73
CA ILE A 251 0.02 5.92 3.87
C ILE A 251 -0.69 6.57 2.69
N ILE A 252 -1.77 6.00 2.17
CA ILE A 252 -2.50 6.56 1.04
C ILE A 252 -3.63 7.48 1.53
N ASP A 253 -4.50 6.94 2.40
CA ASP A 253 -5.67 7.66 2.94
C ASP A 253 -5.94 7.15 4.38
N ASP A 254 -6.78 7.85 5.11
CA ASP A 254 -7.38 7.42 6.37
C ASP A 254 -8.46 6.34 6.16
N ARG A 255 -8.83 6.07 4.92
CA ARG A 255 -9.82 5.09 4.48
C ARG A 255 -9.15 3.97 3.68
N MET A 256 -9.75 2.79 3.71
CA MET A 256 -9.34 1.70 2.83
C MET A 256 -9.77 1.97 1.39
N PHE A 257 -8.96 1.57 0.40
CA PHE A 257 -9.37 1.51 -1.00
C PHE A 257 -10.39 0.38 -1.17
N VAL A 258 -11.36 0.56 -2.08
CA VAL A 258 -12.47 -0.39 -2.27
C VAL A 258 -12.42 -1.01 -3.65
N ALA A 259 -12.39 -2.33 -3.73
CA ALA A 259 -12.81 -3.05 -4.93
C ALA A 259 -14.22 -3.61 -4.71
N GLY A 260 -15.16 -3.19 -5.52
CA GLY A 260 -16.56 -3.61 -5.44
C GLY A 260 -17.03 -4.28 -6.73
N TYR A 261 -17.63 -5.46 -6.58
CA TYR A 261 -18.32 -6.13 -7.70
C TYR A 261 -19.78 -6.29 -7.34
N TYR A 262 -20.67 -5.62 -8.05
CA TYR A 262 -22.09 -5.55 -7.75
C TYR A 262 -22.92 -6.18 -8.86
N ILE A 263 -23.68 -7.20 -8.53
CA ILE A 263 -24.56 -7.94 -9.44
C ILE A 263 -25.97 -7.39 -9.28
N ASN A 264 -26.36 -6.48 -10.16
CA ASN A 264 -27.69 -5.91 -10.19
C ASN A 264 -28.13 -5.63 -11.62
N LYS A 265 -28.99 -6.51 -12.14
CA LYS A 265 -29.43 -6.44 -13.55
C LYS A 265 -30.20 -5.16 -13.87
N GLU A 266 -31.02 -4.69 -12.95
CA GLU A 266 -31.85 -3.50 -13.15
C GLU A 266 -30.94 -2.26 -13.22
N PHE A 267 -30.05 -2.09 -12.26
CA PHE A 267 -29.12 -0.97 -12.24
C PHE A 267 -28.15 -0.99 -13.44
N ALA A 268 -27.56 -2.13 -13.76
CA ALA A 268 -26.70 -2.27 -14.92
C ALA A 268 -27.42 -1.91 -16.23
N SER A 269 -28.67 -2.39 -16.41
CA SER A 269 -29.47 -2.04 -17.58
C SER A 269 -29.84 -0.56 -17.62
N GLU A 270 -30.16 0.05 -16.48
CA GLU A 270 -30.40 1.48 -16.39
C GLU A 270 -29.20 2.30 -16.83
N LEU A 271 -28.00 1.97 -16.36
CA LEU A 271 -26.77 2.67 -16.72
C LEU A 271 -26.41 2.56 -18.21
N THR A 272 -26.59 1.37 -18.78
CA THR A 272 -26.18 1.02 -20.15
C THR A 272 -27.29 1.13 -21.19
N GLU A 273 -28.47 1.65 -20.82
CA GLU A 273 -29.55 1.92 -21.78
C GLU A 273 -29.09 2.94 -22.82
N HIS A 274 -29.32 2.63 -24.11
CA HIS A 274 -29.02 3.54 -25.19
C HIS A 274 -30.03 4.68 -25.25
N THR A 275 -29.50 5.88 -25.35
CA THR A 275 -30.27 7.11 -25.61
C THR A 275 -29.75 7.81 -26.85
N ASP A 276 -30.43 8.86 -27.32
CA ASP A 276 -29.96 9.67 -28.48
C ASP A 276 -28.59 10.34 -28.21
N ASN A 277 -28.20 10.47 -26.92
CA ASN A 277 -26.96 11.10 -26.48
C ASN A 277 -25.93 10.09 -25.92
N GLY A 278 -26.03 8.83 -26.32
CA GLY A 278 -25.15 7.75 -25.82
C GLY A 278 -25.77 6.94 -24.69
N TYR A 279 -24.94 6.28 -23.90
CA TYR A 279 -25.43 5.51 -22.75
C TYR A 279 -26.07 6.42 -21.70
N ARG A 280 -27.11 5.93 -21.01
CA ARG A 280 -27.90 6.73 -20.06
C ARG A 280 -27.04 7.37 -18.97
N PHE A 281 -26.03 6.68 -18.43
CA PHE A 281 -25.17 7.25 -17.39
C PHE A 281 -24.42 8.51 -17.86
N LEU A 282 -24.06 8.64 -19.15
CA LEU A 282 -23.47 9.84 -19.73
C LEU A 282 -24.55 10.85 -20.16
N ALA A 283 -25.64 10.36 -20.73
CA ALA A 283 -26.72 11.21 -21.18
C ALA A 283 -27.37 11.98 -20.01
N ASP A 284 -27.58 11.31 -18.87
CA ASP A 284 -28.13 11.94 -17.67
C ASP A 284 -27.17 12.96 -17.06
N ALA A 285 -25.85 12.74 -17.14
CA ALA A 285 -24.86 13.73 -16.74
C ALA A 285 -24.91 15.01 -17.58
N SER A 286 -25.23 14.91 -18.87
CA SER A 286 -25.35 16.07 -19.76
C SER A 286 -26.64 16.88 -19.58
N GLN A 287 -27.64 16.34 -18.86
CA GLN A 287 -28.93 17.01 -18.63
C GLN A 287 -28.92 17.84 -17.35
N ARG A 288 -29.38 19.09 -17.40
CA ARG A 288 -29.30 20.11 -16.34
C ARG A 288 -30.15 19.87 -15.07
N ARG A 289 -30.49 18.63 -14.70
CA ARG A 289 -31.33 18.34 -13.52
C ARG A 289 -30.74 17.24 -12.65
N ILE A 290 -29.77 17.63 -11.80
CA ILE A 290 -29.24 16.74 -10.75
C ILE A 290 -30.27 16.49 -9.62
N SER A 291 -31.38 17.27 -9.59
CA SER A 291 -32.34 17.26 -8.48
C SER A 291 -33.29 16.06 -8.44
N ASP A 292 -33.29 15.21 -9.45
CA ASP A 292 -34.11 14.01 -9.44
C ASP A 292 -33.30 12.85 -8.84
N ASN A 293 -33.76 12.30 -7.73
CA ASN A 293 -33.21 11.11 -7.05
C ASN A 293 -33.17 9.83 -7.93
N LYS A 294 -33.37 9.96 -9.23
CA LYS A 294 -33.32 8.88 -10.24
C LYS A 294 -32.30 9.15 -11.35
N ASN A 295 -31.35 10.05 -11.12
CA ASN A 295 -30.30 10.33 -12.08
C ASN A 295 -29.24 9.23 -12.06
N SER A 296 -29.17 8.41 -13.12
CA SER A 296 -28.21 7.29 -13.24
C SER A 296 -26.75 7.75 -13.17
N ALA A 297 -26.45 8.96 -13.64
CA ALA A 297 -25.12 9.57 -13.52
C ALA A 297 -24.72 9.84 -12.07
N ALA A 298 -25.64 10.40 -11.29
CA ALA A 298 -25.40 10.64 -9.86
C ALA A 298 -25.23 9.35 -9.06
N GLU A 299 -26.03 8.31 -9.39
CA GLU A 299 -25.91 7.00 -8.76
C GLU A 299 -24.59 6.31 -9.16
N TRP A 300 -24.17 6.43 -10.40
CA TRP A 300 -22.90 5.89 -10.87
C TRP A 300 -21.71 6.61 -10.23
N TYR A 301 -21.77 7.94 -10.14
CA TYR A 301 -20.79 8.75 -9.42
C TYR A 301 -20.64 8.28 -7.96
N ARG A 302 -21.77 8.11 -7.25
CA ARG A 302 -21.77 7.66 -5.86
C ARG A 302 -21.08 6.30 -5.69
N ALA A 303 -21.30 5.38 -6.64
CA ALA A 303 -20.66 4.08 -6.62
C ALA A 303 -19.14 4.20 -6.84
N VAL A 304 -18.73 4.90 -7.91
CA VAL A 304 -17.32 5.00 -8.34
C VAL A 304 -16.48 5.82 -7.35
N PHE A 305 -17.00 6.94 -6.84
CA PHE A 305 -16.26 7.80 -5.90
C PHE A 305 -16.52 7.45 -4.43
N VAL A 306 -17.26 6.35 -4.19
CA VAL A 306 -17.61 5.85 -2.84
C VAL A 306 -18.24 6.94 -1.99
N ASP A 307 -19.22 7.63 -2.56
CA ASP A 307 -20.00 8.68 -1.92
C ASP A 307 -21.30 8.06 -1.38
N GLY A 308 -21.25 7.55 -0.17
CA GLY A 308 -22.34 6.76 0.45
C GLY A 308 -23.58 7.58 0.84
N GLY A 309 -23.50 8.90 0.80
CA GLY A 309 -24.61 9.80 1.08
C GLY A 309 -25.42 10.18 -0.16
N SER A 310 -25.49 11.46 -0.47
CA SER A 310 -26.00 12.00 -1.74
C SER A 310 -24.83 12.33 -2.65
N CYS A 311 -25.07 12.42 -3.96
CA CYS A 311 -24.04 12.86 -4.90
C CYS A 311 -23.50 14.24 -4.47
N SER A 312 -22.22 14.30 -4.10
CA SER A 312 -21.57 15.53 -3.65
C SER A 312 -21.18 16.45 -4.82
N CYS A 313 -21.04 15.91 -6.04
CA CYS A 313 -20.77 16.69 -7.24
C CYS A 313 -22.05 17.39 -7.71
N GLN A 314 -22.12 18.71 -7.51
CA GLN A 314 -23.28 19.55 -7.85
C GLN A 314 -23.13 20.28 -9.20
N SER A 315 -21.92 20.27 -9.78
CA SER A 315 -21.66 20.78 -11.11
C SER A 315 -21.92 19.70 -12.14
N GLN A 316 -22.73 19.98 -13.12
CA GLN A 316 -23.11 19.03 -14.16
C GLN A 316 -21.99 18.73 -15.14
N ASP A 317 -21.29 19.78 -15.57
CA ASP A 317 -20.15 19.65 -16.46
C ASP A 317 -19.05 18.82 -15.76
N MET A 318 -18.77 19.13 -14.49
CA MET A 318 -17.81 18.38 -13.70
C MET A 318 -18.25 16.91 -13.47
N LEU A 319 -19.54 16.67 -13.24
CA LEU A 319 -20.06 15.30 -13.10
C LEU A 319 -19.88 14.50 -14.38
N TYR A 320 -20.17 15.13 -15.53
CA TYR A 320 -19.98 14.50 -16.84
C TYR A 320 -18.51 14.15 -17.07
N ASP A 321 -17.60 15.10 -16.87
CA ASP A 321 -16.17 14.89 -17.05
C ASP A 321 -15.67 13.76 -16.14
N MET A 322 -16.00 13.86 -14.85
CA MET A 322 -15.57 12.86 -13.87
C MET A 322 -16.05 11.44 -14.21
N ILE A 323 -17.33 11.24 -14.53
CA ILE A 323 -17.82 9.89 -14.83
C ILE A 323 -17.36 9.39 -16.20
N SER A 324 -17.14 10.27 -17.18
CA SER A 324 -16.64 9.86 -18.51
C SER A 324 -15.17 9.44 -18.45
N GLU A 325 -14.33 10.16 -17.73
CA GLU A 325 -12.90 9.86 -17.59
C GLU A 325 -12.65 8.63 -16.70
N HIS A 326 -13.53 8.40 -15.71
CA HIS A 326 -13.38 7.34 -14.72
C HIS A 326 -14.15 6.06 -15.05
N THR A 327 -14.81 5.96 -16.22
CA THR A 327 -15.60 4.78 -16.59
C THR A 327 -14.96 4.00 -17.73
N TYR A 328 -14.74 2.73 -17.49
CA TYR A 328 -14.37 1.73 -18.49
C TYR A 328 -15.64 1.03 -18.98
N ASP A 329 -16.07 1.35 -20.20
CA ASP A 329 -17.35 0.97 -20.80
C ASP A 329 -17.24 -0.11 -21.89
N ARG A 330 -16.07 -0.73 -22.03
CA ARG A 330 -15.81 -1.76 -23.06
C ARG A 330 -16.89 -2.85 -23.14
N TRP A 331 -17.50 -3.18 -22.01
CA TRP A 331 -18.49 -4.24 -21.88
C TRP A 331 -19.92 -3.71 -21.66
N ALA A 332 -20.17 -2.44 -21.96
CA ALA A 332 -21.48 -1.82 -21.74
C ALA A 332 -22.62 -2.53 -22.46
N GLU A 333 -22.41 -2.96 -23.72
CA GLU A 333 -23.40 -3.77 -24.49
C GLU A 333 -23.75 -5.10 -23.82
N TYR A 334 -22.85 -5.62 -22.99
CA TYR A 334 -23.11 -6.81 -22.17
C TYR A 334 -23.67 -6.47 -20.77
N GLY A 335 -24.06 -5.20 -20.55
CA GLY A 335 -24.60 -4.73 -19.27
C GLY A 335 -23.57 -4.74 -18.16
N SER A 336 -22.30 -4.39 -18.46
CA SER A 336 -21.25 -4.29 -17.47
C SER A 336 -20.43 -3.01 -17.64
N LEU A 337 -20.28 -2.27 -16.54
CA LEU A 337 -19.44 -1.08 -16.45
C LEU A 337 -18.45 -1.22 -15.30
N THR A 338 -17.24 -0.69 -15.49
CA THR A 338 -16.24 -0.60 -14.41
C THR A 338 -15.82 0.85 -14.25
N GLY A 339 -15.97 1.38 -13.03
CA GLY A 339 -15.49 2.72 -12.67
C GLY A 339 -14.24 2.62 -11.81
N ILE A 340 -13.27 3.51 -12.06
CA ILE A 340 -12.00 3.58 -11.32
C ILE A 340 -11.77 5.01 -10.86
N SER A 341 -11.51 5.18 -9.57
CA SER A 341 -11.16 6.47 -8.97
C SER A 341 -9.97 6.32 -8.03
N GLU A 342 -9.55 7.40 -7.38
CA GLU A 342 -8.50 7.37 -6.35
C GLU A 342 -8.89 6.54 -5.13
N TYR A 343 -10.19 6.20 -4.98
CA TYR A 343 -10.74 5.52 -3.81
C TYR A 343 -11.21 4.11 -4.08
N SER A 344 -11.45 3.78 -5.35
CA SER A 344 -12.12 2.52 -5.67
C SER A 344 -11.91 2.03 -7.11
N MET A 345 -12.20 0.74 -7.29
CA MET A 345 -12.54 0.13 -8.57
C MET A 345 -13.85 -0.62 -8.40
N ILE A 346 -14.91 -0.15 -9.04
CA ILE A 346 -16.26 -0.68 -8.89
C ILE A 346 -16.74 -1.24 -10.23
N THR A 347 -17.16 -2.50 -10.24
CA THR A 347 -17.84 -3.11 -11.41
C THR A 347 -19.29 -3.34 -11.07
N VAL A 348 -20.19 -2.81 -11.90
CA VAL A 348 -21.62 -3.12 -11.88
C VAL A 348 -21.93 -3.99 -13.08
N THR A 349 -22.67 -5.09 -12.88
CA THR A 349 -23.03 -6.02 -13.94
C THR A 349 -24.45 -6.55 -13.79
N GLY A 350 -25.10 -6.79 -14.92
CA GLY A 350 -26.39 -7.48 -14.98
C GLY A 350 -26.28 -9.01 -14.99
N SER A 351 -25.07 -9.54 -15.13
CA SER A 351 -24.81 -10.98 -15.23
C SER A 351 -24.31 -11.56 -13.91
N ALA A 352 -24.89 -12.65 -13.46
CA ALA A 352 -24.39 -13.48 -12.38
C ALA A 352 -23.33 -14.49 -12.87
N ASP A 353 -22.64 -14.20 -13.99
CA ASP A 353 -21.62 -15.08 -14.55
C ASP A 353 -20.42 -15.20 -13.58
N ASP A 354 -20.20 -16.42 -13.12
CA ASP A 354 -19.11 -16.75 -12.21
C ASP A 354 -17.71 -16.44 -12.79
N TYR A 355 -17.58 -16.48 -14.12
CA TYR A 355 -16.33 -16.15 -14.81
C TYR A 355 -15.93 -14.68 -14.63
N LEU A 356 -16.88 -13.74 -14.81
CA LEU A 356 -16.61 -12.30 -14.67
C LEU A 356 -16.29 -11.95 -13.21
N ALA A 357 -17.09 -12.47 -12.27
CA ALA A 357 -16.86 -12.27 -10.86
C ALA A 357 -15.49 -12.82 -10.42
N ARG A 358 -15.12 -14.01 -10.90
CA ARG A 358 -13.85 -14.64 -10.58
C ARG A 358 -12.67 -13.81 -11.10
N ASN A 359 -12.69 -13.39 -12.38
CA ASN A 359 -11.60 -12.56 -12.94
C ASN A 359 -11.45 -11.25 -12.16
N PHE A 360 -12.56 -10.63 -11.75
CA PHE A 360 -12.52 -9.44 -10.92
C PHE A 360 -11.86 -9.70 -9.56
N LEU A 361 -12.29 -10.76 -8.88
CA LEU A 361 -11.84 -11.10 -7.52
C LEU A 361 -10.41 -11.69 -7.47
N THR A 362 -9.87 -12.10 -8.60
CA THR A 362 -8.52 -12.67 -8.71
C THR A 362 -7.58 -11.73 -9.45
N GLU A 363 -7.65 -11.66 -10.78
CA GLU A 363 -6.69 -10.92 -11.59
C GLU A 363 -6.75 -9.41 -11.34
N TYR A 364 -7.96 -8.82 -11.30
CA TYR A 364 -8.10 -7.38 -11.16
C TYR A 364 -7.81 -6.93 -9.72
N VAL A 365 -8.17 -7.74 -8.71
CA VAL A 365 -7.77 -7.50 -7.32
C VAL A 365 -6.24 -7.50 -7.18
N GLU A 366 -5.52 -8.43 -7.80
CA GLU A 366 -4.05 -8.42 -7.76
C GLU A 366 -3.45 -7.22 -8.50
N MET A 367 -4.04 -6.77 -9.61
CA MET A 367 -3.62 -5.52 -10.27
C MET A 367 -3.79 -4.30 -9.34
N MET A 368 -4.93 -4.20 -8.65
CA MET A 368 -5.15 -3.13 -7.68
C MET A 368 -4.13 -3.17 -6.53
N ILE A 369 -3.82 -4.36 -6.02
CA ILE A 369 -2.80 -4.54 -4.97
C ILE A 369 -1.44 -4.01 -5.45
N LEU A 370 -1.04 -4.33 -6.68
CA LEU A 370 0.22 -3.84 -7.25
C LEU A 370 0.25 -2.32 -7.34
N VAL A 371 -0.81 -1.70 -7.88
CA VAL A 371 -0.85 -0.25 -8.05
C VAL A 371 -0.90 0.47 -6.69
N LEU A 372 -1.68 -0.05 -5.74
CA LEU A 372 -1.70 0.49 -4.37
C LEU A 372 -0.34 0.35 -3.67
N ALA A 373 0.39 -0.75 -3.88
CA ALA A 373 1.73 -0.92 -3.36
C ALA A 373 2.73 0.04 -4.01
N GLN A 374 2.59 0.32 -5.31
CA GLN A 374 3.36 1.35 -6.01
C GLN A 374 3.08 2.74 -5.43
N ARG A 375 1.79 3.12 -5.32
CA ARG A 375 1.38 4.41 -4.74
C ARG A 375 1.92 4.61 -3.33
N ALA A 376 1.72 3.62 -2.47
CA ALA A 376 2.20 3.64 -1.09
C ALA A 376 3.74 3.75 -1.01
N SER A 377 4.45 3.04 -1.88
CA SER A 377 5.92 3.11 -1.94
C SER A 377 6.39 4.49 -2.40
N LEU A 378 5.77 5.11 -3.41
CA LEU A 378 6.09 6.45 -3.87
C LEU A 378 5.90 7.49 -2.78
N LEU A 379 4.77 7.47 -2.07
CA LEU A 379 4.53 8.35 -0.92
C LEU A 379 5.55 8.15 0.21
N SER A 380 6.02 6.91 0.42
CA SER A 380 7.11 6.62 1.36
C SER A 380 8.44 7.22 0.90
N PHE A 381 8.77 7.16 -0.39
CA PHE A 381 9.97 7.78 -0.96
C PHE A 381 9.93 9.30 -0.83
N GLU A 382 8.80 9.94 -1.12
CA GLU A 382 8.62 11.38 -0.96
C GLU A 382 8.94 11.84 0.47
N ARG A 383 8.47 11.09 1.47
CA ARG A 383 8.80 11.34 2.88
C ARG A 383 10.29 11.15 3.17
N MET A 384 10.91 10.08 2.65
CA MET A 384 12.33 9.84 2.82
C MET A 384 13.19 10.94 2.19
N LEU A 385 12.77 11.49 1.04
CA LEU A 385 13.43 12.62 0.37
C LEU A 385 13.32 13.89 1.20
N SER A 386 12.16 14.17 1.80
CA SER A 386 11.99 15.27 2.75
C SER A 386 12.94 15.15 3.94
N ASP A 387 13.06 13.95 4.53
CA ASP A 387 14.04 13.70 5.61
C ASP A 387 15.49 13.86 5.15
N SER A 388 15.81 13.49 3.90
CA SER A 388 17.14 13.70 3.33
C SER A 388 17.47 15.18 3.11
N ALA A 389 16.50 15.96 2.63
CA ALA A 389 16.64 17.40 2.48
C ALA A 389 16.92 18.11 3.82
N MET A 390 16.34 17.59 4.92
CA MET A 390 16.62 18.02 6.30
C MET A 390 17.93 17.46 6.89
N GLY A 391 18.69 16.67 6.13
CA GLY A 391 19.95 16.06 6.58
C GLY A 391 19.78 14.88 7.56
N LYS A 392 18.58 14.33 7.70
CA LYS A 392 18.28 13.20 8.59
C LYS A 392 18.61 11.84 7.96
N ARG A 393 18.64 11.76 6.62
CA ARG A 393 18.92 10.54 5.84
C ARG A 393 19.91 10.78 4.73
N ASP A 394 20.61 9.73 4.31
CA ASP A 394 21.55 9.77 3.18
C ASP A 394 20.81 9.55 1.86
N ILE A 395 20.93 10.50 0.93
CA ILE A 395 20.32 10.42 -0.41
C ILE A 395 20.83 9.20 -1.20
N CYS A 396 22.09 8.79 -1.04
CA CYS A 396 22.62 7.61 -1.74
C CYS A 396 21.95 6.31 -1.31
N GLU A 397 21.54 6.22 -0.04
CA GLU A 397 20.77 5.08 0.46
C GLU A 397 19.38 5.05 -0.17
N ILE A 398 18.69 6.20 -0.19
CA ILE A 398 17.35 6.36 -0.80
C ILE A 398 17.40 6.01 -2.29
N GLN A 399 18.40 6.54 -3.01
CA GLN A 399 18.59 6.22 -4.43
C GLN A 399 18.76 4.71 -4.67
N GLY A 400 19.52 4.02 -3.82
CA GLY A 400 19.68 2.57 -3.93
C GLY A 400 18.37 1.81 -3.72
N TYR A 401 17.52 2.25 -2.81
CA TYR A 401 16.20 1.67 -2.59
C TYR A 401 15.24 1.98 -3.74
N TYR A 402 15.27 3.21 -4.26
CA TYR A 402 14.42 3.60 -5.37
C TYR A 402 14.72 2.80 -6.64
N VAL A 403 15.99 2.56 -6.97
CA VAL A 403 16.39 1.70 -8.10
C VAL A 403 15.85 0.27 -7.94
N LYS A 404 15.86 -0.29 -6.72
CA LYS A 404 15.25 -1.60 -6.47
C LYS A 404 13.74 -1.57 -6.69
N PHE A 405 13.07 -0.55 -6.16
CA PHE A 405 11.63 -0.34 -6.37
C PHE A 405 11.27 -0.24 -7.84
N GLN A 406 11.98 0.60 -8.61
CA GLN A 406 11.76 0.74 -10.05
C GLN A 406 11.90 -0.58 -10.81
N SER A 407 12.90 -1.37 -10.46
CA SER A 407 13.18 -2.63 -11.17
C SER A 407 12.25 -3.79 -10.77
N GLN A 408 11.64 -3.75 -9.60
CA GLN A 408 10.93 -4.87 -9.03
C GLN A 408 9.42 -4.64 -8.86
N LEU A 409 8.99 -3.42 -8.62
CA LEU A 409 7.60 -3.11 -8.28
C LEU A 409 6.97 -2.05 -9.18
N LEU A 410 7.74 -1.07 -9.71
CA LEU A 410 7.21 -0.05 -10.62
C LEU A 410 7.04 -0.64 -12.03
N LEU A 411 5.98 -1.40 -12.21
CA LEU A 411 5.69 -2.13 -13.45
C LEU A 411 4.82 -1.27 -14.37
N LYS A 412 5.23 -1.14 -15.63
CA LYS A 412 4.46 -0.43 -16.67
C LYS A 412 3.42 -1.33 -17.33
N GLU A 413 3.66 -2.64 -17.33
CA GLU A 413 2.80 -3.65 -17.93
C GLU A 413 2.83 -4.90 -17.05
N VAL A 414 1.66 -5.46 -16.75
CA VAL A 414 1.53 -6.63 -15.86
C VAL A 414 0.98 -7.86 -16.56
N THR A 415 0.29 -7.68 -17.69
CA THR A 415 -0.38 -8.74 -18.43
C THR A 415 -0.36 -8.47 -19.93
N PRO A 416 -0.33 -9.50 -20.81
CA PRO A 416 -0.51 -9.34 -22.24
C PRO A 416 -1.98 -9.25 -22.67
N GLN A 417 -2.94 -9.35 -21.75
CA GLN A 417 -4.37 -9.32 -22.04
C GLN A 417 -4.84 -7.88 -22.24
N GLN A 418 -5.50 -7.59 -23.38
CA GLN A 418 -5.89 -6.24 -23.78
C GLN A 418 -6.71 -5.51 -22.71
N GLN A 419 -7.78 -6.12 -22.22
CA GLN A 419 -8.61 -5.51 -21.15
C GLN A 419 -7.84 -5.29 -19.85
N GLY A 420 -6.90 -6.18 -19.55
CA GLY A 420 -6.04 -6.01 -18.37
C GLY A 420 -5.08 -4.85 -18.52
N ILE A 421 -4.52 -4.63 -19.72
CA ILE A 421 -3.66 -3.47 -20.01
C ILE A 421 -4.47 -2.18 -19.87
N GLU A 422 -5.67 -2.12 -20.43
CA GLU A 422 -6.55 -0.94 -20.37
C GLU A 422 -6.91 -0.59 -18.92
N LEU A 423 -7.37 -1.56 -18.12
CA LEU A 423 -7.73 -1.36 -16.72
C LEU A 423 -6.51 -1.00 -15.87
N TYR A 424 -5.36 -1.63 -16.12
CA TYR A 424 -4.15 -1.34 -15.39
C TYR A 424 -3.66 0.09 -15.66
N ASN A 425 -3.71 0.56 -16.91
CA ASN A 425 -3.37 1.94 -17.25
C ASN A 425 -4.31 2.93 -16.58
N MET A 426 -5.62 2.68 -16.58
CA MET A 426 -6.58 3.51 -15.86
C MET A 426 -6.28 3.57 -14.35
N LEU A 427 -5.87 2.46 -13.73
CA LEU A 427 -5.46 2.44 -12.33
C LEU A 427 -4.18 3.27 -12.10
N LEU A 428 -3.18 3.17 -12.98
CA LEU A 428 -1.94 3.95 -12.88
C LEU A 428 -2.21 5.45 -12.99
N ASP A 429 -3.07 5.85 -13.93
CA ASP A 429 -3.41 7.24 -14.19
C ASP A 429 -4.23 7.82 -13.01
N ASN A 430 -5.28 7.14 -12.57
CA ASN A 430 -6.13 7.59 -11.45
C ASN A 430 -5.38 7.63 -10.09
N LEU A 431 -4.33 6.86 -9.93
CA LEU A 431 -3.49 6.88 -8.73
C LEU A 431 -2.19 7.69 -8.92
N PHE A 432 -2.05 8.44 -10.01
CA PHE A 432 -0.94 9.36 -10.30
C PHE A 432 0.45 8.71 -10.22
N ILE A 433 0.56 7.43 -10.60
CA ILE A 433 1.79 6.64 -10.40
C ILE A 433 2.94 7.18 -11.22
N GLN A 434 2.73 7.44 -12.51
CA GLN A 434 3.79 7.89 -13.42
C GLN A 434 4.28 9.29 -13.07
N GLU A 435 3.37 10.21 -12.84
CA GLU A 435 3.66 11.61 -12.50
C GLU A 435 4.47 11.71 -11.20
N GLN A 436 4.05 10.98 -10.17
CA GLN A 436 4.75 10.97 -8.89
C GLN A 436 6.12 10.29 -8.99
N ALA A 437 6.25 9.21 -9.78
CA ALA A 437 7.53 8.56 -10.00
C ALA A 437 8.53 9.51 -10.68
N GLU A 438 8.13 10.24 -11.71
CA GLU A 438 8.96 11.24 -12.41
C GLU A 438 9.38 12.39 -11.48
N GLU A 439 8.48 12.86 -10.63
CA GLU A 439 8.79 13.92 -9.67
C GLU A 439 9.82 13.45 -8.63
N ILE A 440 9.67 12.23 -8.12
CA ILE A 440 10.64 11.62 -7.19
C ILE A 440 12.02 11.45 -7.85
N GLU A 441 12.08 11.03 -9.11
CA GLU A 441 13.34 10.93 -9.86
C GLU A 441 14.07 12.27 -9.95
N LYS A 442 13.35 13.34 -10.32
CA LYS A 442 13.90 14.70 -10.37
C LYS A 442 14.42 15.16 -9.01
N GLN A 443 13.68 14.85 -7.93
CA GLN A 443 14.10 15.20 -6.57
C GLN A 443 15.35 14.42 -6.12
N ILE A 444 15.42 13.12 -6.42
CA ILE A 444 16.62 12.30 -6.15
C ILE A 444 17.83 12.86 -6.88
N GLU A 445 17.70 13.20 -8.16
CA GLU A 445 18.77 13.79 -8.97
C GLU A 445 19.23 15.13 -8.37
N ALA A 446 18.31 16.04 -8.09
CA ALA A 446 18.63 17.35 -7.52
C ALA A 446 19.36 17.24 -6.18
N LEU A 447 18.90 16.37 -5.27
CA LEU A 447 19.54 16.15 -3.96
C LEU A 447 20.91 15.47 -4.10
N SER A 448 21.07 14.55 -5.04
CA SER A 448 22.34 13.87 -5.31
C SER A 448 23.40 14.83 -5.86
N VAL A 449 23.03 15.69 -6.80
CA VAL A 449 23.89 16.78 -7.34
C VAL A 449 24.27 17.76 -6.23
N GLN A 450 23.33 18.16 -5.39
CA GLN A 450 23.64 19.04 -4.25
C GLN A 450 24.64 18.41 -3.28
N LYS A 451 24.51 17.11 -3.02
CA LYS A 451 25.42 16.37 -2.13
C LYS A 451 26.82 16.26 -2.76
N SER A 452 26.92 15.90 -4.05
CA SER A 452 28.21 15.80 -4.75
C SER A 452 28.93 17.16 -4.79
N SER A 453 28.22 18.24 -5.11
CA SER A 453 28.75 19.59 -5.09
C SER A 453 29.30 20.01 -3.70
N LYS A 454 28.60 19.65 -2.62
CA LYS A 454 29.09 19.87 -1.24
C LYS A 454 30.36 19.05 -0.95
N SER A 455 30.40 17.80 -1.42
CA SER A 455 31.58 16.94 -1.29
C SER A 455 32.78 17.49 -2.04
N GLU A 456 32.60 17.87 -3.31
CA GLU A 456 33.63 18.48 -4.14
C GLU A 456 34.20 19.78 -3.55
N LYS A 457 33.33 20.66 -3.03
CA LYS A 457 33.77 21.89 -2.35
C LYS A 457 34.61 21.59 -1.12
N ARG A 458 34.21 20.58 -0.33
CA ARG A 458 34.97 20.14 0.85
C ARG A 458 36.29 19.50 0.44
N GLU A 459 36.31 18.70 -0.60
CA GLU A 459 37.51 18.07 -1.15
C GLU A 459 38.49 19.13 -1.70
N ASN A 460 37.98 20.09 -2.48
CA ASN A 460 38.76 21.21 -2.99
C ASN A 460 39.32 22.08 -1.86
N LEU A 461 38.58 22.32 -0.78
CA LEU A 461 39.06 23.03 0.40
C LEU A 461 40.21 22.27 1.09
N ILE A 462 40.10 20.96 1.22
CA ILE A 462 41.16 20.12 1.80
C ILE A 462 42.39 20.15 0.92
N LEU A 463 42.25 20.01 -0.41
CA LEU A 463 43.34 20.11 -1.37
C LEU A 463 44.01 21.47 -1.31
N PHE A 464 43.25 22.56 -1.23
CA PHE A 464 43.76 23.92 -1.09
C PHE A 464 44.58 24.12 0.19
N LEU A 465 44.07 23.62 1.33
CA LEU A 465 44.80 23.66 2.61
C LEU A 465 46.09 22.83 2.57
N LEU A 466 46.08 21.67 1.92
CA LEU A 466 47.26 20.83 1.73
C LEU A 466 48.30 21.52 0.80
N ALA A 467 47.84 22.19 -0.27
CA ALA A 467 48.72 22.96 -1.14
C ALA A 467 49.41 24.14 -0.41
N ILE A 468 48.64 24.86 0.45
CA ILE A 468 49.20 25.93 1.28
C ILE A 468 50.26 25.40 2.25
N LEU A 469 49.99 24.28 2.93
CA LEU A 469 50.97 23.64 3.82
C LEU A 469 52.22 23.21 3.08
N GLY A 470 52.09 22.62 1.89
CA GLY A 470 53.21 22.23 1.03
C GLY A 470 54.05 23.40 0.57
N ILE A 471 53.43 24.54 0.19
CA ILE A 471 54.13 25.76 -0.17
C ILE A 471 54.87 26.33 1.04
N PHE A 472 54.23 26.36 2.22
CA PHE A 472 54.83 26.88 3.44
C PHE A 472 56.06 26.05 3.85
N ASP A 473 55.98 24.73 3.76
CA ASP A 473 57.11 23.86 4.03
C ASP A 473 58.26 24.01 3.01
N ALA A 474 57.95 24.19 1.72
CA ALA A 474 58.93 24.43 0.69
C ALA A 474 59.67 25.78 0.93
N VAL A 475 58.97 26.83 1.29
CA VAL A 475 59.53 28.15 1.62
C VAL A 475 60.43 28.04 2.87
N ASN A 476 60.02 27.32 3.90
CA ASN A 476 60.85 27.11 5.10
C ASN A 476 62.10 26.29 4.79
N CYS A 477 62.05 25.27 3.95
CA CYS A 477 63.22 24.50 3.54
C CYS A 477 64.23 25.36 2.75
N ILE A 478 63.75 26.30 1.91
CA ILE A 478 64.61 27.24 1.17
C ILE A 478 65.22 28.28 2.12
N ALA A 479 64.45 28.80 3.07
CA ALA A 479 64.93 29.77 4.07
C ALA A 479 66.01 29.16 4.98
N ASP A 480 65.83 27.95 5.46
CA ASP A 480 66.78 27.21 6.30
C ASP A 480 68.09 26.91 5.52
N TRP A 481 68.01 26.64 4.20
CA TRP A 481 69.23 26.44 3.35
C TRP A 481 70.10 27.70 3.24
N ASN A 482 69.44 28.83 3.18
CA ASN A 482 70.20 30.14 3.09
C ASN A 482 70.86 30.54 4.41
N VAL A 483 70.38 30.07 5.57
CA VAL A 483 70.84 30.41 6.89
C VAL A 483 71.95 29.46 7.39
N ASP A 484 71.77 28.15 7.20
CA ASP A 484 72.61 27.10 7.83
C ASP A 484 73.60 26.44 6.84
N GLY A 485 73.58 26.81 5.55
CA GLY A 485 74.54 26.31 4.54
C GLY A 485 74.37 24.82 4.18
N GLY A 486 73.26 24.18 4.59
CA GLY A 486 72.96 22.78 4.33
C GLY A 486 71.50 22.50 4.17
N PHE A 487 71.14 21.66 3.19
CA PHE A 487 69.75 21.20 2.97
C PHE A 487 69.30 20.26 4.07
N ASN A 488 68.25 20.62 4.78
CA ASN A 488 67.75 19.80 5.89
C ASN A 488 66.87 18.64 5.39
N TRP A 489 67.51 17.52 5.03
CA TRP A 489 66.87 16.32 4.51
C TRP A 489 65.84 15.73 5.43
N LEU A 490 65.95 15.93 6.72
CA LEU A 490 65.04 15.40 7.73
C LEU A 490 63.69 16.14 7.68
N ARG A 491 63.72 17.48 7.62
CA ARG A 491 62.52 18.31 7.48
C ARG A 491 61.83 18.09 6.15
N PHE A 492 62.59 18.02 5.05
CA PHE A 492 62.03 17.70 3.74
C PHE A 492 61.38 16.33 3.71
N GLY A 493 62.01 15.33 4.32
CA GLY A 493 61.47 14.00 4.44
C GLY A 493 60.18 13.95 5.26
N VAL A 494 60.10 14.71 6.35
CA VAL A 494 58.88 14.81 7.17
C VAL A 494 57.74 15.52 6.41
N SER A 495 58.05 16.62 5.72
CA SER A 495 57.07 17.36 4.90
C SER A 495 56.55 16.51 3.74
N ALA A 496 57.45 15.82 3.04
CA ALA A 496 57.07 14.87 1.99
C ALA A 496 56.21 13.73 2.54
N ALA A 497 56.56 13.20 3.71
CA ALA A 497 55.79 12.14 4.37
C ALA A 497 54.40 12.63 4.79
N ILE A 498 54.29 13.87 5.30
CA ILE A 498 52.99 14.49 5.65
C ILE A 498 52.15 14.69 4.37
N SER A 499 52.75 15.15 3.26
CA SER A 499 52.05 15.32 2.00
C SER A 499 51.58 14.00 1.40
N VAL A 500 52.41 12.95 1.45
CA VAL A 500 52.05 11.59 1.03
C VAL A 500 51.00 11.02 1.94
N LEU A 501 51.09 11.22 3.26
CA LEU A 501 50.09 10.81 4.23
C LEU A 501 48.75 11.53 3.98
N ALA A 502 48.78 12.80 3.65
CA ALA A 502 47.59 13.58 3.32
C ALA A 502 46.93 13.08 2.02
N ILE A 503 47.71 12.75 0.98
CA ILE A 503 47.21 12.11 -0.25
C ILE A 503 46.67 10.71 0.05
N PHE A 504 47.30 9.97 0.94
CA PHE A 504 46.85 8.64 1.36
C PHE A 504 45.56 8.71 2.22
N LEU A 505 45.42 9.71 3.09
CA LEU A 505 44.18 10.01 3.83
C LEU A 505 43.05 10.45 2.89
N TYR A 506 43.38 11.08 1.80
CA TYR A 506 42.41 11.45 0.77
C TYR A 506 41.93 10.24 -0.04
N ASN A 507 42.77 9.22 -0.21
CA ASN A 507 42.38 8.03 -0.96
C ASN A 507 41.39 7.17 -0.15
N ASN A 508 40.33 6.68 -0.78
CA ASN A 508 39.17 5.94 -0.22
C ASN A 508 39.51 4.79 0.77
N TRP A 509 40.78 4.44 0.89
CA TRP A 509 41.23 3.37 1.78
C TRP A 509 41.07 3.74 3.27
N PHE A 510 41.24 4.98 3.64
CA PHE A 510 41.05 5.45 5.03
C PHE A 510 39.57 5.53 5.42
N LYS A 511 38.68 5.83 4.48
CA LYS A 511 37.22 5.72 4.71
C LYS A 511 36.82 4.25 5.04
N ARG A 512 37.44 3.28 4.38
CA ARG A 512 37.23 1.84 4.68
C ARG A 512 37.83 1.46 6.04
N LEU A 513 38.97 2.01 6.42
CA LEU A 513 39.62 1.75 7.71
C LEU A 513 38.81 2.35 8.86
N ILE A 514 38.31 3.58 8.74
CA ILE A 514 37.42 4.21 9.74
C ILE A 514 36.12 3.42 9.88
N PHE A 515 35.56 2.93 8.78
CA PHE A 515 34.37 2.09 8.80
C PHE A 515 34.65 0.75 9.50
N PHE A 516 35.80 0.16 9.24
CA PHE A 516 36.23 -1.09 9.87
C PHE A 516 36.51 -0.91 11.38
N VAL A 517 37.18 0.17 11.76
CA VAL A 517 37.44 0.52 13.18
C VAL A 517 36.14 0.84 13.91
N LYS A 518 35.21 1.58 13.33
CA LYS A 518 33.87 1.79 13.91
C LYS A 518 33.13 0.46 14.10
N ARG A 519 33.23 -0.47 13.16
CA ARG A 519 32.61 -1.80 13.26
C ARG A 519 33.25 -2.65 14.36
N LEU A 520 34.58 -2.54 14.52
CA LEU A 520 35.31 -3.20 15.63
C LEU A 520 34.91 -2.62 17.00
N ILE A 521 34.80 -1.31 17.13
CA ILE A 521 34.41 -0.64 18.38
C ILE A 521 32.94 -1.00 18.76
N ILE A 522 32.06 -1.15 17.78
CA ILE A 522 30.68 -1.56 18.01
C ILE A 522 30.61 -3.04 18.46
N ASN A 523 31.49 -3.89 17.90
CA ASN A 523 31.56 -5.30 18.30
C ASN A 523 32.25 -5.54 19.67
N ILE A 524 33.08 -4.61 20.14
CA ILE A 524 33.73 -4.66 21.47
C ILE A 524 32.78 -4.14 22.57
N LYS A 525 31.74 -3.35 22.19
CA LYS A 525 30.72 -2.85 23.13
C LYS A 525 29.47 -3.75 23.23
N LYS A 526 29.48 -4.89 22.59
CA LYS A 526 28.53 -5.99 22.80
C LYS A 526 29.23 -7.10 23.60
#